data_6fec1eef9a4d1463409ce091743c5e30
#
_entry.id   6fec1eef9a4d1463409ce091743c5e30
#
_cell.length_a   1.000
_cell.length_b   1.000
_cell.length_c   1.000
_cell.angle_alpha   90.00
_cell.angle_beta   90.00
_cell.angle_gamma   90.00
#
_symmetry.space_group_name_H-M   'P 1'
#
loop_
_entity.id
_entity.type
_entity.pdbx_description
1 polymer ?
#
loop_
_entity_poly.entity_id
_entity_poly.type
_entity_poly.pdbx_seq_one_letter_code
_entity_poly.pdbx_strand_id
1 'polypeptide(L)'
;MKKILAFALVAMVAGSAFAAGGWWEEYIWLSINGGESEQYQLGTGGAGIALDGADLGSLYSLTLTDISIKYWNEARDRTGGNLFWQIFDGVETNPIVGPSSIAWTQTARGGNDYIGEWSGSQSLLGSATYNESQTYYIQFWANNEGTTDGTYWLNNNNDPQNYQATFTYDAPAVPEPATMSLLGLGALAMVIRRKISK
;
A
#
# COMPACT_ATOMS: atom_id res chain seq x y z
N MET A 1 58.27 -18.36 13.80
CA MET A 1 56.90 -18.74 13.44
C MET A 1 55.80 -17.84 14.15
N LYS A 2 56.12 -16.64 14.64
CA LYS A 2 55.14 -15.74 15.31
C LYS A 2 54.73 -14.52 14.49
N LYS A 3 55.24 -14.35 13.29
CA LYS A 3 54.98 -13.16 12.41
C LYS A 3 53.96 -13.38 11.30
N ILE A 4 53.51 -14.62 11.06
CA ILE A 4 52.55 -14.94 9.99
C ILE A 4 51.08 -14.82 10.49
N LEU A 5 50.86 -14.87 11.83
CA LEU A 5 49.51 -14.80 12.38
C LEU A 5 48.91 -13.38 12.39
N ALA A 6 49.74 -12.35 12.32
CA ALA A 6 49.28 -10.95 12.37
C ALA A 6 48.74 -10.45 11.00
N PHE A 7 49.15 -11.07 9.88
CA PHE A 7 48.68 -10.68 8.55
C PHE A 7 47.32 -11.27 8.16
N ALA A 8 46.96 -12.42 8.72
CA ALA A 8 45.67 -13.07 8.47
C ALA A 8 44.50 -12.38 9.19
N LEU A 9 44.76 -11.65 10.29
CA LEU A 9 43.70 -10.97 11.06
C LEU A 9 43.34 -9.58 10.47
N VAL A 10 44.23 -8.97 9.70
CA VAL A 10 43.96 -7.66 9.04
C VAL A 10 43.19 -7.84 7.72
N ALA A 11 43.27 -9.00 7.09
CA ALA A 11 42.52 -9.30 5.86
C ALA A 11 41.06 -9.66 6.10
N MET A 12 40.65 -9.98 7.35
CA MET A 12 39.25 -10.27 7.69
C MET A 12 38.42 -9.04 8.11
N VAL A 13 39.02 -7.86 8.20
CA VAL A 13 38.32 -6.60 8.52
C VAL A 13 38.12 -5.73 7.29
N ALA A 14 38.54 -6.16 6.11
CA ALA A 14 38.04 -5.64 4.84
C ALA A 14 36.66 -6.25 4.56
N GLY A 15 35.81 -6.27 5.59
CA GLY A 15 34.42 -6.65 5.49
C GLY A 15 33.69 -5.62 4.66
N SER A 16 33.08 -6.09 3.61
CA SER A 16 31.91 -5.53 2.94
C SER A 16 31.50 -4.18 3.51
N ALA A 17 32.00 -3.08 2.94
CA ALA A 17 31.28 -1.83 2.99
C ALA A 17 30.00 -2.11 2.21
N PHE A 18 28.96 -2.57 2.92
CA PHE A 18 27.63 -2.55 2.35
C PHE A 18 27.36 -1.10 2.00
N ALA A 19 27.10 -0.83 0.73
CA ALA A 19 26.68 0.49 0.33
C ALA A 19 25.48 0.84 1.18
N ALA A 20 25.59 1.95 1.92
CA ALA A 20 24.51 2.40 2.78
C ALA A 20 23.35 2.89 1.90
N GLY A 21 22.16 2.58 2.29
CA GLY A 21 20.92 3.05 1.66
C GLY A 21 19.90 3.40 2.72
N GLY A 22 18.94 4.22 2.37
CA GLY A 22 17.89 4.61 3.29
C GLY A 22 16.66 5.14 2.57
N TRP A 23 15.60 5.30 3.35
CA TRP A 23 14.30 5.77 2.92
C TRP A 23 13.97 7.06 3.66
N TRP A 24 13.25 7.97 2.99
CA TRP A 24 12.67 9.16 3.59
C TRP A 24 11.50 9.65 2.75
N GLU A 25 10.45 10.20 3.38
CA GLU A 25 9.23 10.66 2.72
C GLU A 25 8.56 9.54 1.88
N GLU A 26 8.06 8.53 2.56
CA GLU A 26 7.37 7.39 1.96
C GLU A 26 5.87 7.62 2.02
N TYR A 27 5.27 7.99 0.90
CA TYR A 27 3.85 8.32 0.80
C TYR A 27 3.09 7.41 -0.15
N ILE A 28 1.86 7.10 0.25
CA ILE A 28 0.82 6.53 -0.61
C ILE A 28 -0.45 7.38 -0.49
N TRP A 29 -1.27 7.37 -1.53
CA TRP A 29 -2.58 8.01 -1.50
C TRP A 29 -3.67 6.96 -1.63
N LEU A 30 -4.63 7.03 -0.70
CA LEU A 30 -5.75 6.12 -0.65
C LEU A 30 -7.06 6.88 -0.84
N SER A 31 -7.93 6.37 -1.72
CA SER A 31 -9.33 6.78 -1.83
C SER A 31 -10.19 5.73 -1.12
N ILE A 32 -10.95 6.17 -0.13
CA ILE A 32 -11.86 5.36 0.68
C ILE A 32 -13.28 5.63 0.17
N ASN A 33 -14.02 4.56 -0.14
CA ASN A 33 -15.42 4.63 -0.58
C ASN A 33 -15.66 5.54 -1.79
N GLY A 34 -14.66 5.66 -2.67
CA GLY A 34 -14.70 6.53 -3.84
C GLY A 34 -14.61 8.02 -3.51
N GLY A 35 -14.24 8.39 -2.28
CA GLY A 35 -13.96 9.75 -1.87
C GLY A 35 -12.67 10.32 -2.47
N GLU A 36 -12.33 11.53 -2.08
CA GLU A 36 -11.04 12.15 -2.44
C GLU A 36 -9.87 11.32 -1.88
N SER A 37 -8.74 11.36 -2.59
CA SER A 37 -7.54 10.65 -2.16
C SER A 37 -6.87 11.41 -1.02
N GLU A 38 -6.57 10.70 0.06
CA GLU A 38 -5.81 11.20 1.20
C GLU A 38 -4.39 10.64 1.20
N GLN A 39 -3.45 11.46 1.62
CA GLN A 39 -2.04 11.10 1.73
C GLN A 39 -1.74 10.41 3.06
N TYR A 40 -1.21 9.21 2.99
CA TYR A 40 -0.73 8.45 4.13
C TYR A 40 0.79 8.25 4.04
N GLN A 41 1.43 8.31 5.19
CA GLN A 41 2.85 8.04 5.32
C GLN A 41 3.08 6.61 5.83
N LEU A 42 3.94 5.85 5.14
CA LEU A 42 4.31 4.49 5.54
C LEU A 42 5.30 4.51 6.71
N GLY A 43 6.32 5.37 6.65
CA GLY A 43 7.38 5.44 7.66
C GLY A 43 7.18 6.55 8.70
N THR A 44 8.21 6.77 9.51
CA THR A 44 8.26 7.83 10.52
C THR A 44 9.07 9.02 10.01
N GLY A 45 8.56 10.24 10.17
CA GLY A 45 9.36 11.47 9.96
C GLY A 45 8.88 12.43 8.87
N GLY A 46 7.78 12.17 8.20
CA GLY A 46 7.16 13.09 7.23
C GLY A 46 5.95 13.85 7.78
N ALA A 47 5.39 14.72 6.94
CA ALA A 47 4.21 15.54 7.25
C ALA A 47 2.95 14.93 6.61
N GLY A 48 2.51 13.79 7.09
CA GLY A 48 1.31 13.10 6.60
C GLY A 48 0.58 12.38 7.71
N ILE A 49 -0.59 11.80 7.40
CA ILE A 49 -1.27 10.88 8.30
C ILE A 49 -0.43 9.62 8.37
N ALA A 50 0.03 9.23 9.57
CA ALA A 50 0.72 7.97 9.73
C ALA A 50 -0.22 6.82 9.36
N LEU A 51 0.20 5.93 8.47
CA LEU A 51 -0.58 4.74 8.13
C LEU A 51 -0.51 3.71 9.25
N ASP A 52 0.67 3.55 9.84
CA ASP A 52 0.88 2.57 10.91
C ASP A 52 0.05 2.91 12.14
N GLY A 53 -0.82 1.98 12.51
CA GLY A 53 -1.81 2.16 13.58
C GLY A 53 -3.04 2.98 13.20
N ALA A 54 -3.20 3.41 11.94
CA ALA A 54 -4.38 4.13 11.50
C ALA A 54 -5.64 3.25 11.52
N ASP A 55 -6.77 3.87 11.82
CA ASP A 55 -8.10 3.31 11.59
C ASP A 55 -8.71 4.01 10.36
N LEU A 56 -8.88 3.26 9.27
CA LEU A 56 -9.46 3.76 8.02
C LEU A 56 -11.00 3.81 8.08
N GLY A 57 -11.60 3.41 9.21
CA GLY A 57 -13.04 3.42 9.44
C GLY A 57 -13.78 2.31 8.70
N SER A 58 -15.06 2.56 8.44
CA SER A 58 -15.92 1.63 7.71
C SER A 58 -15.83 1.88 6.21
N LEU A 59 -15.53 0.82 5.44
CA LEU A 59 -15.36 0.95 4.00
C LEU A 59 -15.91 -0.23 3.20
N TYR A 60 -16.36 0.04 1.98
CA TYR A 60 -16.75 -0.94 0.96
C TYR A 60 -15.80 -0.91 -0.25
N SER A 61 -14.98 0.11 -0.37
CA SER A 61 -13.92 0.18 -1.38
C SER A 61 -12.70 0.89 -0.81
N LEU A 62 -11.52 0.40 -1.21
CA LEU A 62 -10.23 0.98 -0.89
C LEU A 62 -9.36 0.95 -2.15
N THR A 63 -8.95 2.12 -2.60
CA THR A 63 -8.21 2.27 -3.86
C THR A 63 -6.90 3.02 -3.61
N LEU A 64 -5.79 2.44 -4.05
CA LEU A 64 -4.51 3.13 -4.15
C LEU A 64 -4.52 3.98 -5.42
N THR A 65 -4.22 5.27 -5.29
CA THR A 65 -4.22 6.22 -6.42
C THR A 65 -2.84 6.71 -6.79
N ASP A 66 -1.94 6.83 -5.82
CA ASP A 66 -0.59 7.31 -6.05
C ASP A 66 0.41 6.70 -5.07
N ILE A 67 1.66 6.63 -5.49
CA ILE A 67 2.84 6.28 -4.70
C ILE A 67 3.90 7.35 -4.94
N SER A 68 4.56 7.80 -3.88
CA SER A 68 5.76 8.64 -3.97
C SER A 68 6.70 8.27 -2.82
N ILE A 69 7.77 7.56 -3.15
CA ILE A 69 8.73 7.04 -2.18
C ILE A 69 10.11 7.55 -2.53
N LYS A 70 10.72 8.31 -1.61
CA LYS A 70 12.08 8.79 -1.75
C LYS A 70 13.05 7.89 -1.04
N TYR A 71 14.16 7.60 -1.68
CA TYR A 71 15.23 6.77 -1.15
C TYR A 71 16.59 7.17 -1.72
N TRP A 72 17.64 6.79 -1.02
CA TRP A 72 19.00 7.00 -1.43
C TRP A 72 19.82 5.72 -1.40
N ASN A 73 20.87 5.67 -2.22
CA ASN A 73 21.78 4.54 -2.29
C ASN A 73 23.17 4.98 -2.75
N GLU A 74 24.19 4.63 -2.00
CA GLU A 74 25.60 4.97 -2.33
C GLU A 74 26.07 4.30 -3.62
N ALA A 75 25.60 3.11 -3.97
CA ALA A 75 26.00 2.40 -5.18
C ALA A 75 25.44 3.03 -6.47
N ARG A 76 24.42 3.87 -6.38
CA ARG A 76 23.76 4.57 -7.51
C ARG A 76 23.22 3.64 -8.61
N ASP A 77 22.84 2.44 -8.25
CA ASP A 77 22.52 1.34 -9.18
C ASP A 77 21.08 0.87 -9.13
N ARG A 78 20.16 1.69 -8.58
CA ARG A 78 18.76 1.32 -8.43
C ARG A 78 18.03 1.21 -9.76
N THR A 79 17.24 0.15 -9.90
CA THR A 79 16.54 -0.19 -11.14
C THR A 79 15.03 -0.02 -11.03
N GLY A 80 14.49 0.09 -9.82
CA GLY A 80 13.07 0.23 -9.55
C GLY A 80 12.69 -0.34 -8.19
N GLY A 81 11.41 -0.59 -8.01
CA GLY A 81 10.90 -1.22 -6.79
C GLY A 81 9.41 -1.46 -6.87
N ASN A 82 8.87 -1.99 -5.77
CA ASN A 82 7.47 -2.35 -5.66
C ASN A 82 6.91 -1.92 -4.32
N LEU A 83 5.65 -1.49 -4.32
CA LEU A 83 4.78 -1.46 -3.14
C LEU A 83 4.04 -2.79 -3.08
N PHE A 84 4.01 -3.39 -1.91
CA PHE A 84 3.27 -4.61 -1.61
C PHE A 84 2.18 -4.33 -0.61
N TRP A 85 1.11 -5.11 -0.65
CA TRP A 85 0.06 -5.12 0.36
C TRP A 85 -0.55 -6.50 0.54
N GLN A 86 -1.15 -6.71 1.70
CA GLN A 86 -1.96 -7.88 2.03
C GLN A 86 -3.03 -7.51 3.06
N ILE A 87 -4.10 -8.29 3.14
CA ILE A 87 -5.21 -8.07 4.07
C ILE A 87 -5.47 -9.34 4.87
N PHE A 88 -5.71 -9.19 6.16
CA PHE A 88 -6.02 -10.26 7.12
C PHE A 88 -7.38 -10.04 7.78
N ASP A 89 -8.00 -11.12 8.22
CA ASP A 89 -9.32 -11.18 8.86
C ASP A 89 -9.27 -11.11 10.41
N GLY A 90 -8.25 -10.49 10.98
CA GLY A 90 -8.06 -10.38 12.42
C GLY A 90 -7.19 -11.47 13.04
N VAL A 91 -6.82 -12.50 12.28
CA VAL A 91 -5.82 -13.50 12.65
C VAL A 91 -4.69 -13.45 11.62
N GLU A 92 -3.58 -12.82 11.95
CA GLU A 92 -2.48 -12.50 11.01
C GLU A 92 -1.71 -13.72 10.43
N THR A 93 -2.27 -14.90 10.50
CA THR A 93 -1.58 -16.12 10.04
C THR A 93 -1.82 -16.43 8.56
N ASN A 94 -2.98 -16.01 8.01
CA ASN A 94 -3.31 -16.25 6.61
C ASN A 94 -4.00 -15.01 6.01
N PRO A 95 -3.39 -14.35 5.02
CA PRO A 95 -4.02 -13.22 4.37
C PRO A 95 -5.22 -13.69 3.53
N ILE A 96 -6.32 -12.92 3.57
CA ILE A 96 -7.47 -13.11 2.67
C ILE A 96 -7.26 -12.44 1.31
N VAL A 97 -6.37 -11.44 1.25
CA VAL A 97 -5.87 -10.80 0.02
C VAL A 97 -4.36 -10.74 0.05
N GLY A 98 -3.73 -11.13 -1.03
CA GLY A 98 -2.33 -10.95 -1.25
C GLY A 98 -1.41 -12.10 -0.80
N PRO A 99 -0.10 -11.86 -0.76
CA PRO A 99 0.55 -10.58 -1.09
C PRO A 99 0.35 -10.17 -2.56
N SER A 100 -0.01 -8.93 -2.77
CA SER A 100 -0.13 -8.29 -4.07
C SER A 100 0.92 -7.19 -4.18
N SER A 101 1.29 -6.79 -5.39
CA SER A 101 2.29 -5.75 -5.59
C SER A 101 2.01 -4.89 -6.81
N ILE A 102 2.57 -3.68 -6.80
CA ILE A 102 2.60 -2.77 -7.93
C ILE A 102 4.00 -2.16 -8.06
N ALA A 103 4.54 -2.20 -9.28
CA ALA A 103 5.84 -1.61 -9.58
C ALA A 103 5.71 -0.11 -9.80
N TRP A 104 6.71 0.66 -9.37
CA TRP A 104 6.81 2.08 -9.67
C TRP A 104 7.87 2.41 -10.71
N THR A 105 7.72 3.57 -11.34
CA THR A 105 8.75 4.17 -12.18
C THR A 105 9.74 4.93 -11.30
N GLN A 106 11.02 4.74 -11.56
CA GLN A 106 12.08 5.39 -10.82
C GLN A 106 12.64 6.59 -11.59
N THR A 107 12.91 7.67 -10.86
CA THR A 107 13.56 8.88 -11.37
C THR A 107 14.74 9.22 -10.46
N ALA A 108 15.93 9.42 -11.07
CA ALA A 108 17.11 9.93 -10.36
C ALA A 108 16.93 11.42 -10.05
N ARG A 109 17.23 11.84 -8.82
CA ARG A 109 17.15 13.25 -8.38
C ARG A 109 18.49 13.96 -8.30
N GLY A 110 19.56 13.25 -8.59
CA GLY A 110 20.93 13.74 -8.50
C GLY A 110 21.66 13.19 -7.26
N GLY A 111 22.98 13.09 -7.37
CA GLY A 111 23.76 12.42 -6.33
C GLY A 111 23.37 10.95 -6.20
N ASN A 112 22.97 10.55 -4.99
CA ASN A 112 22.56 9.19 -4.64
C ASN A 112 21.04 9.07 -4.45
N ASP A 113 20.28 10.12 -4.77
CA ASP A 113 18.87 10.24 -4.44
C ASP A 113 17.99 9.81 -5.59
N TYR A 114 16.93 9.10 -5.26
CA TYR A 114 15.91 8.58 -6.18
C TYR A 114 14.51 8.85 -5.64
N ILE A 115 13.57 8.94 -6.57
CA ILE A 115 12.13 8.90 -6.26
C ILE A 115 11.48 7.80 -7.06
N GLY A 116 10.72 6.95 -6.40
CA GLY A 116 9.84 5.96 -7.01
C GLY A 116 8.42 6.50 -7.05
N GLU A 117 7.81 6.55 -8.22
CA GLU A 117 6.48 7.13 -8.42
C GLU A 117 5.60 6.18 -9.23
N TRP A 118 4.35 6.11 -8.83
CA TRP A 118 3.28 5.47 -9.57
C TRP A 118 1.99 6.26 -9.37
N SER A 119 1.18 6.35 -10.40
CA SER A 119 -0.15 6.97 -10.37
C SER A 119 -1.13 6.14 -11.18
N GLY A 120 -2.32 5.94 -10.67
CA GLY A 120 -3.34 5.14 -11.32
C GLY A 120 -4.55 4.89 -10.44
N SER A 121 -5.17 3.72 -10.60
CA SER A 121 -6.29 3.27 -9.79
C SER A 121 -6.18 1.77 -9.57
N GLN A 122 -5.76 1.37 -8.37
CA GLN A 122 -5.60 -0.04 -7.98
C GLN A 122 -6.52 -0.35 -6.81
N SER A 123 -7.51 -1.22 -7.03
CA SER A 123 -8.33 -1.74 -5.93
C SER A 123 -7.48 -2.62 -5.02
N LEU A 124 -7.51 -2.33 -3.72
CA LEU A 124 -6.73 -3.06 -2.71
C LEU A 124 -7.52 -4.22 -2.09
N LEU A 125 -8.85 -4.14 -2.05
CA LEU A 125 -9.69 -5.19 -1.46
C LEU A 125 -9.73 -6.48 -2.30
N GLY A 126 -9.36 -6.40 -3.58
CA GLY A 126 -9.36 -7.55 -4.48
C GLY A 126 -10.75 -8.16 -4.66
N SER A 127 -10.80 -9.50 -4.82
CA SER A 127 -12.02 -10.30 -4.96
C SER A 127 -12.35 -11.13 -3.72
N ALA A 128 -11.75 -10.81 -2.57
CA ALA A 128 -12.00 -11.51 -1.32
C ALA A 128 -13.44 -11.29 -0.83
N THR A 129 -13.93 -12.23 -0.04
CA THR A 129 -15.21 -12.08 0.64
C THR A 129 -14.97 -11.48 2.02
N TYR A 130 -15.67 -10.40 2.32
CA TYR A 130 -15.63 -9.69 3.59
C TYR A 130 -16.93 -9.88 4.35
N ASN A 131 -16.83 -10.02 5.67
CA ASN A 131 -17.99 -10.04 6.55
C ASN A 131 -18.29 -8.64 7.06
N GLU A 132 -19.54 -8.24 7.07
CA GLU A 132 -19.97 -6.95 7.59
C GLU A 132 -19.59 -6.77 9.07
N SER A 133 -19.17 -5.57 9.43
CA SER A 133 -18.78 -5.18 10.78
C SER A 133 -17.59 -5.94 11.38
N GLN A 134 -16.92 -6.78 10.61
CA GLN A 134 -15.68 -7.43 11.05
C GLN A 134 -14.50 -6.47 10.85
N THR A 135 -13.58 -6.45 11.81
CA THR A 135 -12.33 -5.70 11.69
C THR A 135 -11.31 -6.49 10.87
N TYR A 136 -10.68 -5.80 9.95
CA TYR A 136 -9.63 -6.29 9.07
C TYR A 136 -8.36 -5.48 9.28
N TYR A 137 -7.22 -6.06 8.90
CA TYR A 137 -5.92 -5.41 8.91
C TYR A 137 -5.37 -5.39 7.49
N ILE A 138 -4.95 -4.21 7.03
CA ILE A 138 -4.20 -4.08 5.79
C ILE A 138 -2.75 -3.73 6.14
N GLN A 139 -1.81 -4.47 5.55
CA GLN A 139 -0.38 -4.24 5.73
C GLN A 139 0.24 -3.78 4.42
N PHE A 140 1.17 -2.83 4.53
CA PHE A 140 1.98 -2.34 3.42
C PHE A 140 3.46 -2.48 3.73
N TRP A 141 4.24 -2.77 2.71
CA TRP A 141 5.70 -2.68 2.71
C TRP A 141 6.19 -2.42 1.29
N ALA A 142 7.44 -2.02 1.14
CA ALA A 142 8.01 -1.73 -0.15
C ALA A 142 9.41 -2.30 -0.29
N ASN A 143 9.88 -2.41 -1.51
CA ASN A 143 11.28 -2.65 -1.80
C ASN A 143 11.79 -1.71 -2.88
N ASN A 144 13.10 -1.54 -2.92
CA ASN A 144 13.80 -1.10 -4.12
C ASN A 144 14.88 -2.11 -4.49
N GLU A 145 15.17 -2.20 -5.76
CA GLU A 145 16.10 -3.17 -6.34
C GLU A 145 17.34 -2.46 -6.90
N GLY A 146 18.50 -3.02 -6.65
CA GLY A 146 19.77 -2.59 -7.20
C GLY A 146 20.49 -3.75 -7.86
N THR A 147 21.33 -3.44 -8.84
CA THR A 147 22.09 -4.44 -9.58
C THR A 147 23.28 -4.98 -8.80
N THR A 148 23.84 -4.17 -7.90
CA THR A 148 25.05 -4.51 -7.13
C THR A 148 24.72 -4.87 -5.69
N ASP A 149 23.84 -4.08 -5.05
CA ASP A 149 23.58 -4.20 -3.61
C ASP A 149 22.35 -5.05 -3.27
N GLY A 150 21.66 -5.57 -4.29
CA GLY A 150 20.46 -6.39 -4.11
C GLY A 150 19.22 -5.57 -3.72
N THR A 151 18.34 -6.17 -2.93
CA THR A 151 17.05 -5.61 -2.55
C THR A 151 17.12 -4.95 -1.19
N TYR A 152 16.64 -3.71 -1.09
CA TYR A 152 16.40 -3.02 0.18
C TYR A 152 14.90 -2.99 0.47
N TRP A 153 14.55 -3.30 1.72
CA TRP A 153 13.18 -3.38 2.17
C TRP A 153 12.81 -2.17 3.03
N LEU A 154 11.68 -1.57 2.72
CA LEU A 154 10.97 -0.62 3.56
C LEU A 154 9.86 -1.39 4.28
N ASN A 155 10.10 -1.69 5.53
CA ASN A 155 9.14 -2.29 6.44
C ASN A 155 9.30 -1.64 7.81
N ASN A 156 8.37 -1.88 8.72
CA ASN A 156 8.50 -1.39 10.09
C ASN A 156 9.62 -2.14 10.81
N ASN A 157 10.85 -1.60 10.76
CA ASN A 157 12.08 -2.24 11.27
C ASN A 157 12.05 -2.65 12.76
N ASN A 158 11.10 -2.15 13.52
CA ASN A 158 10.94 -2.47 14.94
C ASN A 158 9.78 -3.43 15.23
N ASP A 159 8.97 -3.73 14.22
CA ASP A 159 7.84 -4.63 14.28
C ASP A 159 7.88 -5.60 13.10
N PRO A 160 7.76 -6.93 13.30
CA PRO A 160 7.66 -7.90 12.21
C PRO A 160 6.42 -7.71 11.32
N GLN A 161 5.52 -6.79 11.67
CA GLN A 161 4.18 -6.65 11.09
C GLN A 161 4.05 -5.60 9.98
N ASN A 162 5.12 -5.09 9.36
CA ASN A 162 5.02 -4.06 8.32
C ASN A 162 4.22 -2.81 8.79
N TYR A 163 3.89 -1.88 7.88
CA TYR A 163 3.02 -0.73 8.19
C TYR A 163 1.56 -1.18 8.12
N GLN A 164 0.84 -1.10 9.22
CA GLN A 164 -0.48 -1.70 9.36
C GLN A 164 -1.55 -0.65 9.68
N ALA A 165 -2.68 -0.74 8.98
CA ALA A 165 -3.89 -0.01 9.29
C ALA A 165 -5.06 -0.98 9.52
N THR A 166 -6.08 -0.54 10.26
CA THR A 166 -7.32 -1.28 10.49
C THR A 166 -8.48 -0.68 9.71
N PHE A 167 -9.48 -1.50 9.41
CA PHE A 167 -10.75 -1.06 8.86
C PHE A 167 -11.87 -2.06 9.21
N THR A 168 -13.12 -1.61 9.15
CA THR A 168 -14.29 -2.48 9.12
C THR A 168 -14.87 -2.51 7.72
N TYR A 169 -15.46 -3.62 7.31
CA TYR A 169 -16.12 -3.72 6.01
C TYR A 169 -17.65 -3.53 6.17
N ASP A 170 -18.20 -2.61 5.35
CA ASP A 170 -19.63 -2.43 5.18
C ASP A 170 -19.97 -2.56 3.69
N ALA A 171 -20.80 -3.53 3.35
CA ALA A 171 -21.25 -3.68 1.98
C ALA A 171 -22.04 -2.43 1.53
N PRO A 172 -21.88 -2.00 0.26
CA PRO A 172 -22.71 -0.91 -0.25
C PRO A 172 -24.19 -1.27 -0.10
N ALA A 173 -24.98 -0.34 0.42
CA ALA A 173 -26.42 -0.54 0.56
C ALA A 173 -27.04 -0.91 -0.79
N VAL A 174 -27.41 -2.17 -0.94
CA VAL A 174 -28.16 -2.64 -2.11
C VAL A 174 -29.60 -2.17 -1.95
N PRO A 175 -30.16 -1.37 -2.90
CA PRO A 175 -31.56 -0.99 -2.83
C PRO A 175 -32.41 -2.26 -2.74
N GLU A 176 -33.24 -2.34 -1.70
CA GLU A 176 -34.10 -3.51 -1.52
C GLU A 176 -34.97 -3.75 -2.77
N PRO A 177 -35.21 -5.03 -3.17
CA PRO A 177 -36.04 -5.35 -4.32
C PRO A 177 -37.42 -4.67 -4.30
N ALA A 178 -37.96 -4.43 -3.10
CA ALA A 178 -39.18 -3.68 -2.89
C ALA A 178 -39.07 -2.21 -3.34
N THR A 179 -37.94 -1.55 -3.07
CA THR A 179 -37.69 -0.17 -3.50
C THR A 179 -37.59 -0.06 -5.01
N MET A 180 -36.92 -1.00 -5.65
CA MET A 180 -36.82 -1.09 -7.12
C MET A 180 -38.19 -1.39 -7.76
N SER A 181 -39.00 -2.25 -7.15
CA SER A 181 -40.35 -2.55 -7.61
C SER A 181 -41.28 -1.36 -7.48
N LEU A 182 -41.17 -0.60 -6.37
CA LEU A 182 -41.98 0.61 -6.13
C LEU A 182 -41.61 1.73 -7.12
N LEU A 183 -40.30 1.88 -7.41
CA LEU A 183 -39.83 2.84 -8.40
C LEU A 183 -40.34 2.49 -9.80
N GLY A 184 -40.31 1.21 -10.17
CA GLY A 184 -40.84 0.69 -11.44
C GLY A 184 -42.36 0.89 -11.56
N LEU A 185 -43.13 0.59 -10.49
CA LEU A 185 -44.57 0.82 -10.46
C LEU A 185 -44.94 2.32 -10.51
N GLY A 186 -44.16 3.16 -9.83
CA GLY A 186 -44.35 4.62 -9.88
C GLY A 186 -44.12 5.19 -11.30
N ALA A 187 -43.10 4.72 -11.98
CA ALA A 187 -42.82 5.09 -13.37
C ALA A 187 -43.96 4.64 -14.33
N LEU A 188 -44.43 3.40 -14.16
CA LEU A 188 -45.53 2.84 -14.94
C LEU A 188 -46.84 3.64 -14.74
N ALA A 189 -47.17 3.98 -13.47
CA ALA A 189 -48.34 4.80 -13.13
C ALA A 189 -48.30 6.18 -13.79
N MET A 190 -47.11 6.83 -13.86
CA MET A 190 -46.93 8.11 -14.54
C MET A 190 -47.15 8.00 -16.08
N VAL A 191 -46.71 6.93 -16.69
CA VAL A 191 -46.91 6.69 -18.14
C VAL A 191 -48.40 6.47 -18.46
N ILE A 192 -49.10 5.69 -17.64
CA ILE A 192 -50.54 5.41 -17.80
C ILE A 192 -51.33 6.72 -17.66
N ARG A 193 -51.05 7.52 -16.62
CA ARG A 193 -51.71 8.81 -16.37
C ARG A 193 -51.55 9.76 -17.57
N ARG A 194 -50.38 9.78 -18.19
CA ARG A 194 -50.11 10.61 -19.40
C ARG A 194 -50.92 10.18 -20.61
N LYS A 195 -51.24 8.88 -20.75
CA LYS A 195 -52.06 8.36 -21.86
C LYS A 195 -53.54 8.61 -21.68
N ILE A 196 -54.04 8.68 -20.47
CA ILE A 196 -55.46 8.86 -20.17
C ILE A 196 -55.87 10.34 -20.21
N SER A 197 -54.89 11.26 -20.01
CA SER A 197 -55.14 12.72 -20.01
C SER A 197 -55.03 13.39 -21.40
N LYS A 198 -54.94 12.60 -22.46
CA LYS A 198 -55.07 13.04 -23.85
C LYS A 198 -56.40 12.51 -24.43
#